data_9502b2d00e6f15af2c613660c1bdb58f
#
_entry.id   9502b2d00e6f15af2c613660c1bdb58f
#
_cell.length_a   1.000
_cell.length_b   1.000
_cell.length_c   1.000
_cell.angle_alpha   90.00
_cell.angle_beta   90.00
_cell.angle_gamma   90.00
#
_symmetry.space_group_name_H-M   'P 1'
#
loop_
_entity.id
_entity.type
_entity.pdbx_description
1 polymer ?
#
loop_
_entity_poly.entity_id
_entity_poly.type
_entity_poly.pdbx_seq_one_letter_code
_entity_poly.pdbx_strand_id
1 'polypeptide(L)'
;MVSLRFHLMTRCLRYLFASLMLAALAQPVLANDLTVGKMAPPIALKTLDGKQIDLRDLRGKVVILTFWATWCGPCREELPLLSRYAQAHADQGLVVLGFSLDEPDQLDQVKQVANSLSFPVGLLGDPHVPGYGRIWHLPVSFTVDRNGRLVDDGWKDKQPEWTPDRLDKVVTPLLAAPL
;
A
#
# COMPACT_ATOMS: atom_id res chain seq x y z
N MET A 1 36.33 39.44 -38.86
CA MET A 1 35.07 39.58 -38.10
C MET A 1 34.18 38.31 -38.10
N VAL A 2 34.32 37.38 -39.05
CA VAL A 2 33.50 36.16 -39.13
C VAL A 2 33.85 35.09 -38.09
N SER A 3 35.13 34.95 -37.73
CA SER A 3 35.62 33.90 -36.80
C SER A 3 35.12 34.06 -35.36
N LEU A 4 34.92 35.29 -34.87
CA LEU A 4 34.52 35.56 -33.48
C LEU A 4 33.02 35.18 -33.26
N ARG A 5 32.16 35.30 -34.27
CA ARG A 5 30.73 34.96 -34.19
C ARG A 5 30.53 33.44 -34.12
N PHE A 6 31.36 32.67 -34.81
CA PHE A 6 31.29 31.19 -34.78
C PHE A 6 31.61 30.59 -33.42
N HIS A 7 32.60 31.15 -32.72
CA HIS A 7 33.00 30.70 -31.37
C HIS A 7 31.96 31.05 -30.31
N LEU A 8 31.24 32.16 -30.44
CA LEU A 8 30.17 32.52 -29.51
C LEU A 8 28.95 31.60 -29.67
N MET A 9 28.56 31.27 -30.91
CA MET A 9 27.42 30.39 -31.18
C MET A 9 27.65 28.96 -30.68
N THR A 10 28.86 28.43 -30.85
CA THR A 10 29.19 27.09 -30.38
C THR A 10 29.27 27.00 -28.83
N ARG A 11 29.66 28.10 -28.16
CA ARG A 11 29.63 28.17 -26.71
C ARG A 11 28.22 28.25 -26.14
N CYS A 12 27.36 29.09 -26.72
CA CYS A 12 25.94 29.14 -26.31
C CYS A 12 25.20 27.82 -26.52
N LEU A 13 25.45 27.13 -27.63
CA LEU A 13 24.84 25.82 -27.90
C LEU A 13 25.31 24.74 -26.88
N ARG A 14 26.56 24.75 -26.48
CA ARG A 14 27.10 23.84 -25.42
C ARG A 14 26.47 24.09 -24.05
N TYR A 15 26.23 25.34 -23.66
CA TYR A 15 25.57 25.66 -22.40
C TYR A 15 24.07 25.31 -22.42
N LEU A 16 23.40 25.45 -23.57
CA LEU A 16 22.02 25.02 -23.74
C LEU A 16 21.87 23.49 -23.65
N PHE A 17 22.77 22.72 -24.24
CA PHE A 17 22.79 21.26 -24.10
C PHE A 17 23.13 20.82 -22.66
N ALA A 18 24.06 21.48 -21.98
CA ALA A 18 24.42 21.17 -20.61
C ALA A 18 23.27 21.48 -19.64
N SER A 19 22.54 22.57 -19.84
CA SER A 19 21.37 22.91 -19.01
C SER A 19 20.18 21.98 -19.26
N LEU A 20 19.96 21.50 -20.50
CA LEU A 20 18.92 20.53 -20.83
C LEU A 20 19.21 19.14 -20.21
N MET A 21 20.49 18.72 -20.20
CA MET A 21 20.90 17.45 -19.57
C MET A 21 20.78 17.50 -18.04
N LEU A 22 21.01 18.65 -17.40
CA LEU A 22 20.88 18.78 -15.94
C LEU A 22 19.43 18.76 -15.49
N ALA A 23 18.50 19.26 -16.30
CA ALA A 23 17.06 19.21 -16.01
C ALA A 23 16.46 17.80 -16.11
N ALA A 24 17.08 16.89 -16.87
CA ALA A 24 16.61 15.51 -17.03
C ALA A 24 16.93 14.60 -15.84
N LEU A 25 17.77 15.06 -14.89
CA LEU A 25 18.17 14.29 -13.69
C LEU A 25 17.33 14.59 -12.45
N ALA A 26 16.40 15.53 -12.50
CA ALA A 26 15.43 15.76 -11.44
C ALA A 26 14.31 14.70 -11.52
N GLN A 27 14.62 13.48 -11.13
CA GLN A 27 13.61 12.47 -10.84
C GLN A 27 12.79 12.98 -9.64
N PRO A 28 11.46 13.06 -9.72
CA PRO A 28 10.68 13.31 -8.53
C PRO A 28 10.96 12.15 -7.55
N VAL A 29 11.56 12.47 -6.41
CA VAL A 29 11.54 11.56 -5.28
C VAL A 29 10.05 11.33 -5.00
N LEU A 30 9.56 10.12 -5.25
CA LEU A 30 8.21 9.72 -4.91
C LEU A 30 8.13 9.78 -3.38
N ALA A 31 7.79 10.94 -2.87
CA ALA A 31 7.42 11.11 -1.49
C ALA A 31 6.22 10.22 -1.22
N ASN A 32 6.14 9.68 -0.03
CA ASN A 32 4.99 8.92 0.46
C ASN A 32 3.76 9.85 0.41
N ASP A 33 2.90 9.68 -0.60
CA ASP A 33 1.78 10.59 -0.89
C ASP A 33 0.54 10.31 -0.04
N LEU A 34 0.68 9.51 1.03
CA LEU A 34 -0.42 9.15 1.90
C LEU A 34 -0.96 10.39 2.65
N THR A 35 -2.19 10.73 2.36
CA THR A 35 -2.91 11.80 3.05
C THR A 35 -4.31 11.30 3.38
N VAL A 36 -4.64 11.22 4.67
CA VAL A 36 -5.99 10.89 5.14
C VAL A 36 -7.00 11.85 4.51
N GLY A 37 -8.11 11.30 4.01
CA GLY A 37 -9.14 12.02 3.27
C GLY A 37 -8.91 12.14 1.77
N LYS A 38 -7.72 11.83 1.26
CA LYS A 38 -7.42 11.75 -0.18
C LYS A 38 -7.62 10.34 -0.73
N MET A 39 -7.68 10.23 -2.06
CA MET A 39 -7.74 8.94 -2.72
C MET A 39 -6.55 8.09 -2.29
N ALA A 40 -6.81 6.85 -1.88
CA ALA A 40 -5.77 5.88 -1.58
C ALA A 40 -4.97 5.57 -2.85
N PRO A 41 -3.62 5.47 -2.77
CA PRO A 41 -2.81 5.05 -3.91
C PRO A 41 -3.26 3.69 -4.45
N PRO A 42 -3.15 3.45 -5.76
CA PRO A 42 -3.52 2.16 -6.33
C PRO A 42 -2.57 1.06 -5.83
N ILE A 43 -3.15 -0.07 -5.49
CA ILE A 43 -2.42 -1.29 -5.13
C ILE A 43 -3.24 -2.49 -5.57
N ALA A 44 -2.58 -3.57 -5.97
CA ALA A 44 -3.22 -4.82 -6.33
C ALA A 44 -2.58 -5.99 -5.59
N LEU A 45 -3.40 -6.88 -5.08
CA LEU A 45 -2.98 -8.15 -4.49
C LEU A 45 -3.03 -9.24 -5.55
N LYS A 46 -1.91 -9.91 -5.79
CA LYS A 46 -1.89 -11.19 -6.48
C LYS A 46 -2.02 -12.29 -5.43
N THR A 47 -3.18 -12.91 -5.36
CA THR A 47 -3.51 -13.93 -4.36
C THR A 47 -2.70 -15.23 -4.58
N LEU A 48 -2.64 -16.06 -3.55
CA LEU A 48 -1.92 -17.35 -3.60
C LEU A 48 -2.52 -18.32 -4.63
N ASP A 49 -3.79 -18.17 -5.00
CA ASP A 49 -4.46 -18.93 -6.09
C ASP A 49 -4.34 -18.26 -7.46
N GLY A 50 -3.55 -17.19 -7.56
CA GLY A 50 -3.20 -16.52 -8.83
C GLY A 50 -4.18 -15.45 -9.31
N LYS A 51 -5.27 -15.18 -8.58
CA LYS A 51 -6.19 -14.09 -8.90
C LYS A 51 -5.54 -12.73 -8.60
N GLN A 52 -5.98 -11.70 -9.32
CA GLN A 52 -5.60 -10.33 -9.05
C GLN A 52 -6.79 -9.54 -8.52
N ILE A 53 -6.60 -8.86 -7.39
CA ILE A 53 -7.60 -8.00 -6.76
C ILE A 53 -7.01 -6.59 -6.71
N ASP A 54 -7.58 -5.67 -7.49
CA ASP A 54 -7.16 -4.27 -7.51
C ASP A 54 -8.02 -3.46 -6.56
N LEU A 55 -7.40 -2.60 -5.75
CA LEU A 55 -8.12 -1.70 -4.84
C LEU A 55 -9.14 -0.82 -5.57
N ARG A 56 -8.86 -0.45 -6.82
CA ARG A 56 -9.78 0.38 -7.64
C ARG A 56 -11.11 -0.32 -7.95
N ASP A 57 -11.11 -1.65 -7.99
CA ASP A 57 -12.30 -2.45 -8.27
C ASP A 57 -13.18 -2.67 -7.01
N LEU A 58 -12.70 -2.22 -5.85
CA LEU A 58 -13.37 -2.38 -4.56
C LEU A 58 -14.15 -1.13 -4.12
N ARG A 59 -14.55 -0.28 -5.07
CA ARG A 59 -15.45 0.86 -4.75
C ARG A 59 -16.77 0.36 -4.16
N GLY A 60 -17.29 1.10 -3.17
CA GLY A 60 -18.46 0.68 -2.39
C GLY A 60 -18.12 -0.25 -1.22
N LYS A 61 -16.88 -0.70 -1.11
CA LYS A 61 -16.39 -1.53 0.00
C LYS A 61 -15.51 -0.72 0.95
N VAL A 62 -15.52 -1.09 2.22
CA VAL A 62 -14.48 -0.68 3.18
C VAL A 62 -13.34 -1.68 3.05
N VAL A 63 -12.13 -1.19 2.84
CA VAL A 63 -10.98 -2.06 2.58
C VAL A 63 -9.90 -1.86 3.64
N ILE A 64 -9.42 -2.94 4.23
CA ILE A 64 -8.21 -2.96 5.05
C ILE A 64 -7.10 -3.60 4.23
N LEU A 65 -6.01 -2.86 4.02
CA LEU A 65 -4.75 -3.37 3.49
C LEU A 65 -3.86 -3.69 4.68
N THR A 66 -3.55 -4.97 4.93
CA THR A 66 -2.68 -5.38 6.03
C THR A 66 -1.40 -6.01 5.50
N PHE A 67 -0.26 -5.53 6.01
CA PHE A 67 1.07 -6.01 5.67
C PHE A 67 1.62 -6.80 6.85
N TRP A 68 2.05 -8.03 6.60
CA TRP A 68 2.43 -8.99 7.62
C TRP A 68 3.52 -9.95 7.13
N ALA A 69 4.03 -10.81 8.02
CA ALA A 69 4.91 -11.91 7.64
C ALA A 69 4.77 -13.08 8.63
N THR A 70 5.18 -14.27 8.21
CA THR A 70 5.10 -15.48 9.05
C THR A 70 6.03 -15.41 10.27
N TRP A 71 7.13 -14.70 10.16
CA TRP A 71 8.09 -14.45 11.23
C TRP A 71 7.72 -13.28 12.15
N CYS A 72 6.66 -12.51 11.83
CA CYS A 72 6.20 -11.39 12.64
C CYS A 72 5.26 -11.88 13.75
N GLY A 73 5.75 -11.93 15.00
CA GLY A 73 4.99 -12.35 16.16
C GLY A 73 3.68 -11.58 16.36
N PRO A 74 3.71 -10.24 16.50
CA PRO A 74 2.51 -9.42 16.66
C PRO A 74 1.50 -9.59 15.50
N CYS A 75 1.99 -9.75 14.26
CA CYS A 75 1.10 -10.01 13.11
C CYS A 75 0.30 -11.30 13.32
N ARG A 76 0.95 -12.36 13.78
CA ARG A 76 0.31 -13.67 13.99
C ARG A 76 -0.70 -13.64 15.13
N GLU A 77 -0.58 -12.71 16.06
CA GLU A 77 -1.54 -12.49 17.15
C GLU A 77 -2.79 -11.75 16.66
N GLU A 78 -2.63 -10.74 15.79
CA GLU A 78 -3.76 -9.95 15.28
C GLU A 78 -4.54 -10.61 14.11
N LEU A 79 -3.87 -11.39 13.24
CA LEU A 79 -4.50 -11.98 12.06
C LEU A 79 -5.75 -12.80 12.36
N PRO A 80 -5.82 -13.65 13.43
CA PRO A 80 -7.04 -14.37 13.77
C PRO A 80 -8.20 -13.45 14.20
N LEU A 81 -7.91 -12.34 14.88
CA LEU A 81 -8.91 -11.33 15.22
C LEU A 81 -9.45 -10.67 13.96
N LEU A 82 -8.54 -10.19 13.10
CA LEU A 82 -8.90 -9.54 11.85
C LEU A 82 -9.69 -10.48 10.93
N SER A 83 -9.33 -11.77 10.91
CA SER A 83 -10.04 -12.79 10.14
C SER A 83 -11.49 -12.97 10.61
N ARG A 84 -11.71 -13.09 11.92
CA ARG A 84 -13.07 -13.19 12.49
C ARG A 84 -13.89 -11.93 12.22
N TYR A 85 -13.27 -10.76 12.36
CA TYR A 85 -13.94 -9.50 12.11
C TYR A 85 -14.30 -9.34 10.63
N ALA A 86 -13.39 -9.70 9.71
CA ALA A 86 -13.66 -9.68 8.26
C ALA A 86 -14.82 -10.61 7.89
N GLN A 87 -14.87 -11.81 8.44
CA GLN A 87 -15.95 -12.76 8.20
C GLN A 87 -17.30 -12.23 8.72
N ALA A 88 -17.31 -11.65 9.92
CA ALA A 88 -18.54 -11.14 10.55
C ALA A 88 -19.13 -9.92 9.81
N HIS A 89 -18.30 -9.16 9.08
CA HIS A 89 -18.71 -7.93 8.39
C HIS A 89 -18.63 -8.02 6.85
N ALA A 90 -18.45 -9.21 6.30
CA ALA A 90 -18.38 -9.43 4.85
C ALA A 90 -19.65 -8.93 4.13
N ASP A 91 -20.83 -9.23 4.67
CA ASP A 91 -22.13 -8.81 4.12
C ASP A 91 -22.32 -7.29 4.21
N GLN A 92 -21.64 -6.63 5.14
CA GLN A 92 -21.62 -5.17 5.25
C GLN A 92 -20.61 -4.53 4.29
N GLY A 93 -19.90 -5.34 3.51
CA GLY A 93 -18.97 -4.89 2.49
C GLY A 93 -17.57 -4.60 2.99
N LEU A 94 -17.13 -5.23 4.09
CA LEU A 94 -15.73 -5.24 4.49
C LEU A 94 -14.93 -6.18 3.59
N VAL A 95 -13.78 -5.73 3.14
CA VAL A 95 -12.77 -6.52 2.45
C VAL A 95 -11.42 -6.32 3.14
N VAL A 96 -10.71 -7.41 3.41
CA VAL A 96 -9.33 -7.36 3.90
C VAL A 96 -8.42 -7.95 2.83
N LEU A 97 -7.31 -7.30 2.53
CA LEU A 97 -6.27 -7.78 1.62
C LEU A 97 -4.97 -7.95 2.41
N GLY A 98 -4.47 -9.19 2.48
CA GLY A 98 -3.25 -9.54 3.22
C GLY A 98 -2.03 -9.62 2.31
N PHE A 99 -1.07 -8.72 2.51
CA PHE A 99 0.21 -8.68 1.78
C PHE A 99 1.31 -9.26 2.66
N SER A 100 1.82 -10.45 2.31
CA SER A 100 2.93 -11.06 3.03
C SER A 100 4.27 -10.54 2.51
N LEU A 101 5.15 -10.17 3.44
CA LEU A 101 6.54 -9.78 3.15
C LEU A 101 7.51 -10.98 3.16
N ASP A 102 6.98 -12.17 3.27
CA ASP A 102 7.80 -13.38 3.18
C ASP A 102 8.39 -13.55 1.76
N GLU A 103 9.55 -14.13 1.69
CA GLU A 103 10.22 -14.45 0.42
C GLU A 103 9.54 -15.66 -0.27
N PRO A 104 9.73 -15.83 -1.58
CA PRO A 104 9.12 -16.94 -2.33
C PRO A 104 9.47 -18.35 -1.82
N ASP A 105 10.60 -18.53 -1.17
CA ASP A 105 11.02 -19.80 -0.56
C ASP A 105 10.26 -20.12 0.75
N GLN A 106 9.58 -19.12 1.34
CA GLN A 106 8.73 -19.26 2.51
C GLN A 106 7.24 -19.44 2.17
N LEU A 107 6.92 -19.63 0.88
CA LEU A 107 5.53 -19.69 0.39
C LEU A 107 4.68 -20.75 1.12
N ASP A 108 5.26 -21.87 1.51
CA ASP A 108 4.49 -22.91 2.21
C ASP A 108 4.10 -22.51 3.62
N GLN A 109 4.96 -21.76 4.33
CA GLN A 109 4.61 -21.18 5.62
C GLN A 109 3.49 -20.13 5.47
N VAL A 110 3.56 -19.30 4.42
CA VAL A 110 2.51 -18.31 4.12
C VAL A 110 1.17 -19.01 3.84
N LYS A 111 1.17 -20.06 3.03
CA LYS A 111 -0.05 -20.86 2.77
C LYS A 111 -0.62 -21.47 4.05
N GLN A 112 0.23 -21.99 4.93
CA GLN A 112 -0.20 -22.57 6.19
C GLN A 112 -0.95 -21.56 7.06
N VAL A 113 -0.44 -20.33 7.17
CA VAL A 113 -1.15 -19.24 7.89
C VAL A 113 -2.40 -18.82 7.15
N ALA A 114 -2.32 -18.59 5.84
CA ALA A 114 -3.42 -18.14 4.99
C ALA A 114 -4.63 -19.07 5.02
N ASN A 115 -4.43 -20.38 5.14
CA ASN A 115 -5.50 -21.38 5.24
C ASN A 115 -6.42 -21.19 6.45
N SER A 116 -5.97 -20.47 7.48
CA SER A 116 -6.77 -20.15 8.67
C SER A 116 -7.47 -18.79 8.57
N LEU A 117 -7.24 -18.03 7.50
CA LEU A 117 -7.77 -16.67 7.33
C LEU A 117 -8.99 -16.66 6.41
N SER A 118 -9.95 -15.80 6.70
CA SER A 118 -11.18 -15.61 5.92
C SER A 118 -11.02 -14.62 4.75
N PHE A 119 -9.84 -14.06 4.54
CA PHE A 119 -9.56 -13.06 3.53
C PHE A 119 -8.39 -13.47 2.63
N PRO A 120 -8.32 -12.92 1.40
CA PRO A 120 -7.27 -13.25 0.44
C PRO A 120 -5.90 -12.77 0.89
N VAL A 121 -4.89 -13.58 0.62
CA VAL A 121 -3.48 -13.34 0.92
C VAL A 121 -2.64 -13.54 -0.34
N GLY A 122 -1.56 -12.80 -0.44
CA GLY A 122 -0.52 -12.99 -1.46
C GLY A 122 0.83 -12.46 -1.00
N LEU A 123 1.89 -12.85 -1.70
CA LEU A 123 3.22 -12.29 -1.48
C LEU A 123 3.28 -10.86 -2.02
N LEU A 124 3.87 -9.95 -1.26
CA LEU A 124 4.08 -8.57 -1.69
C LEU A 124 5.14 -8.48 -2.81
N GLY A 125 6.21 -9.25 -2.69
CA GLY A 125 7.37 -9.23 -3.58
C GLY A 125 8.28 -8.02 -3.27
N ASP A 126 8.06 -6.87 -3.91
CA ASP A 126 8.83 -5.66 -3.61
C ASP A 126 8.27 -4.95 -2.38
N PRO A 127 9.09 -4.72 -1.32
CA PRO A 127 8.66 -3.96 -0.16
C PRO A 127 8.45 -2.47 -0.44
N HIS A 128 8.88 -1.94 -1.60
CA HIS A 128 8.57 -0.59 -2.04
C HIS A 128 7.22 -0.54 -2.76
N VAL A 129 6.21 -0.07 -2.05
CA VAL A 129 4.84 0.03 -2.57
C VAL A 129 4.58 1.48 -3.01
N PRO A 130 4.37 1.73 -4.31
CA PRO A 130 4.10 3.08 -4.82
C PRO A 130 2.98 3.78 -4.06
N GLY A 131 3.25 4.98 -3.55
CA GLY A 131 2.30 5.78 -2.76
C GLY A 131 2.24 5.40 -1.27
N TYR A 132 2.53 4.15 -0.90
CA TYR A 132 2.57 3.69 0.51
C TYR A 132 3.98 3.77 1.10
N GLY A 133 5.01 3.86 0.26
CA GLY A 133 6.40 3.89 0.67
C GLY A 133 7.01 2.50 0.84
N ARG A 134 8.16 2.45 1.50
CA ARG A 134 8.78 1.17 1.85
C ARG A 134 8.13 0.59 3.11
N ILE A 135 7.67 -0.65 3.03
CA ILE A 135 7.18 -1.39 4.19
C ILE A 135 8.40 -1.90 4.98
N TRP A 136 8.72 -1.24 6.08
CA TRP A 136 9.95 -1.47 6.87
C TRP A 136 9.68 -1.96 8.29
N HIS A 137 8.45 -1.86 8.78
CA HIS A 137 8.04 -2.46 10.06
C HIS A 137 6.69 -3.16 9.91
N LEU A 138 6.41 -4.14 10.76
CA LEU A 138 5.21 -4.96 10.78
C LEU A 138 4.69 -5.11 12.23
N PRO A 139 3.38 -5.23 12.40
CA PRO A 139 2.36 -5.09 11.38
C PRO A 139 2.16 -3.63 10.97
N VAL A 140 1.69 -3.39 9.78
CA VAL A 140 1.19 -2.08 9.35
C VAL A 140 -0.03 -2.28 8.48
N SER A 141 -1.05 -1.43 8.69
CA SER A 141 -2.31 -1.52 7.95
C SER A 141 -2.81 -0.15 7.53
N PHE A 142 -3.53 -0.11 6.42
CA PHE A 142 -4.18 1.10 5.91
C PHE A 142 -5.66 0.80 5.69
N THR A 143 -6.54 1.72 6.09
CA THR A 143 -7.98 1.56 5.87
C THR A 143 -8.47 2.55 4.84
N VAL A 144 -9.29 2.06 3.92
CA VAL A 144 -9.86 2.81 2.81
C VAL A 144 -11.38 2.74 2.89
N ASP A 145 -12.05 3.88 2.76
CA ASP A 145 -13.51 3.98 2.80
C ASP A 145 -14.17 3.51 1.47
N ARG A 146 -15.50 3.48 1.45
CA ARG A 146 -16.30 3.07 0.29
C ARG A 146 -16.07 3.94 -0.95
N ASN A 147 -15.63 5.19 -0.76
CA ASN A 147 -15.29 6.12 -1.84
C ASN A 147 -13.84 5.93 -2.32
N GLY A 148 -13.08 5.02 -1.70
CA GLY A 148 -11.68 4.77 -2.00
C GLY A 148 -10.73 5.81 -1.43
N ARG A 149 -11.15 6.53 -0.38
CA ARG A 149 -10.29 7.49 0.33
C ARG A 149 -9.59 6.80 1.48
N LEU A 150 -8.34 7.13 1.68
CA LEU A 150 -7.58 6.70 2.87
C LEU A 150 -8.21 7.34 4.11
N VAL A 151 -8.57 6.55 5.11
CA VAL A 151 -9.14 7.01 6.37
C VAL A 151 -8.26 6.69 7.58
N ASP A 152 -7.39 5.68 7.46
CA ASP A 152 -6.42 5.31 8.48
C ASP A 152 -5.06 5.06 7.83
N ASP A 153 -4.03 5.73 8.36
CA ASP A 153 -2.66 5.69 7.88
C ASP A 153 -1.78 5.01 8.94
N GLY A 154 -1.48 3.75 8.71
CA GLY A 154 -0.73 2.91 9.66
C GLY A 154 0.66 3.43 9.99
N TRP A 155 1.25 4.30 9.15
CA TRP A 155 2.54 4.94 9.47
C TRP A 155 2.45 5.95 10.62
N LYS A 156 1.26 6.48 10.86
CA LYS A 156 1.00 7.49 11.90
C LYS A 156 0.49 6.90 13.20
N ASP A 157 0.13 5.60 13.20
CA ASP A 157 -0.36 4.94 14.40
C ASP A 157 0.81 4.52 15.30
N LYS A 158 0.69 4.82 16.59
CA LYS A 158 1.65 4.41 17.61
C LYS A 158 1.41 2.97 18.08
N GLN A 159 0.23 2.43 17.83
CA GLN A 159 -0.19 1.07 18.14
C GLN A 159 -0.81 0.47 16.87
N PRO A 160 0.04 0.03 15.92
CA PRO A 160 -0.41 -0.37 14.59
C PRO A 160 -1.19 -1.70 14.59
N GLU A 161 -1.11 -2.47 15.67
CA GLU A 161 -1.80 -3.75 15.79
C GLU A 161 -3.32 -3.57 15.85
N TRP A 162 -4.04 -4.46 15.20
CA TRP A 162 -5.49 -4.53 15.32
C TRP A 162 -5.90 -5.11 16.67
N THR A 163 -6.67 -4.31 17.41
CA THR A 163 -7.38 -4.70 18.62
C THR A 163 -8.89 -4.57 18.41
N PRO A 164 -9.75 -5.19 19.23
CA PRO A 164 -11.20 -4.96 19.14
C PRO A 164 -11.55 -3.47 19.22
N ASP A 165 -10.97 -2.73 20.14
CA ASP A 165 -11.22 -1.29 20.31
C ASP A 165 -10.81 -0.49 19.09
N ARG A 166 -9.69 -0.84 18.42
CA ARG A 166 -9.26 -0.15 17.20
C ARG A 166 -10.18 -0.46 16.03
N LEU A 167 -10.63 -1.71 15.87
CA LEU A 167 -11.61 -2.08 14.86
C LEU A 167 -12.92 -1.31 15.04
N ASP A 168 -13.42 -1.24 16.28
CA ASP A 168 -14.64 -0.51 16.62
C ASP A 168 -14.51 1.01 16.38
N LYS A 169 -13.34 1.56 16.62
CA LYS A 169 -13.08 3.00 16.43
C LYS A 169 -12.88 3.38 14.97
N VAL A 170 -12.16 2.56 14.21
CA VAL A 170 -11.72 2.91 12.84
C VAL A 170 -12.67 2.33 11.78
N VAL A 171 -13.05 1.06 11.91
CA VAL A 171 -13.71 0.32 10.82
C VAL A 171 -15.24 0.29 11.00
N THR A 172 -15.73 0.01 12.20
CA THR A 172 -17.18 -0.09 12.47
C THR A 172 -17.96 1.12 11.97
N PRO A 173 -17.53 2.39 12.20
CA PRO A 173 -18.26 3.56 11.71
C PRO A 173 -18.34 3.65 10.18
N LEU A 174 -17.32 3.15 9.47
CA LEU A 174 -17.30 3.15 8.01
C LEU A 174 -18.28 2.12 7.42
N LEU A 175 -18.48 1.01 8.13
CA LEU A 175 -19.43 -0.04 7.74
C LEU A 175 -20.88 0.41 7.96
N ALA A 176 -21.14 1.19 8.99
CA ALA A 176 -22.46 1.75 9.29
C ALA A 176 -22.85 2.91 8.38
N ALA A 177 -21.89 3.56 7.71
CA ALA A 177 -22.19 4.66 6.80
C ALA A 177 -22.94 4.17 5.55
N PRO A 178 -24.00 4.87 5.11
CA PRO A 178 -24.69 4.56 3.87
C PRO A 178 -23.76 4.73 2.66
N LEU A 179 -24.06 4.03 1.56
CA LEU A 179 -23.41 4.20 0.26
C LEU A 179 -23.68 5.56 -0.35
#